data_62f98c366e1244a3e9f27c51a92e342f
#
_entry.id   62f98c366e1244a3e9f27c51a92e342f
#
_cell.length_a   1.000
_cell.length_b   1.000
_cell.length_c   1.000
_cell.angle_alpha   90.00
_cell.angle_beta   90.00
_cell.angle_gamma   90.00
#
_symmetry.space_group_name_H-M   'P 1'
#
loop_
_entity.id
_entity.type
_entity.pdbx_description
1 polymer ?
#
loop_
_entity_poly.entity_id
_entity_poly.type
_entity_poly.pdbx_seq_one_letter_code
_entity_poly.pdbx_strand_id
1 'polypeptide(L)'
;LVFDDKVIKAKPTEIAGVIKGYLDGLAYIKAKPDDAAKIIGKAMGVSAKEVKEQWSGVYNIPLAEIPKAFTKAPETTSYYASGEIISQLLKAKGQITTVPATEATFDAQFVTEMVKK
;
A
#
# COMPACT_ATOMS: atom_id res chain seq x y z
N LEU A 1 -2.95 -0.86 -1.45
CA LEU A 1 -4.37 -1.07 -1.73
C LEU A 1 -4.54 -1.53 -3.17
N VAL A 2 -5.48 -2.45 -3.43
CA VAL A 2 -5.77 -3.00 -4.75
C VAL A 2 -7.27 -2.79 -5.03
N PHE A 3 -7.59 -2.33 -6.24
CA PHE A 3 -8.96 -2.11 -6.70
C PHE A 3 -9.14 -2.68 -8.11
N ASP A 4 -10.34 -3.14 -8.42
CA ASP A 4 -10.72 -3.56 -9.76
C ASP A 4 -10.83 -2.34 -10.69
N ASP A 5 -10.39 -2.45 -11.94
CA ASP A 5 -10.42 -1.37 -12.94
C ASP A 5 -11.82 -0.79 -13.14
N LYS A 6 -12.87 -1.64 -13.06
CA LYS A 6 -14.25 -1.18 -13.18
C LYS A 6 -14.64 -0.29 -12.01
N VAL A 7 -14.15 -0.61 -10.80
CA VAL A 7 -14.39 0.21 -9.59
C VAL A 7 -13.62 1.51 -9.67
N ILE A 8 -12.36 1.47 -10.15
CA ILE A 8 -11.55 2.69 -10.36
C ILE A 8 -12.27 3.68 -11.28
N LYS A 9 -12.84 3.19 -12.39
CA LYS A 9 -13.55 4.02 -13.36
C LYS A 9 -14.91 4.51 -12.86
N ALA A 10 -15.64 3.66 -12.15
CA ALA A 10 -17.02 3.97 -11.74
C ALA A 10 -17.10 4.77 -10.44
N LYS A 11 -16.11 4.65 -9.54
CA LYS A 11 -16.16 5.17 -8.18
C LYS A 11 -14.85 5.83 -7.70
N PRO A 12 -14.28 6.76 -8.47
CA PRO A 12 -12.98 7.37 -8.13
C PRO A 12 -13.02 8.15 -6.80
N THR A 13 -14.15 8.78 -6.49
CA THR A 13 -14.31 9.53 -5.23
C THR A 13 -14.28 8.61 -4.01
N GLU A 14 -14.97 7.47 -4.10
CA GLU A 14 -14.99 6.48 -3.02
C GLU A 14 -13.61 5.86 -2.80
N ILE A 15 -12.87 5.58 -3.90
CA ILE A 15 -11.48 5.10 -3.81
C ILE A 15 -10.60 6.14 -3.11
N ALA A 16 -10.68 7.42 -3.50
CA ALA A 16 -9.96 8.49 -2.82
C ALA A 16 -10.30 8.55 -1.32
N GLY A 17 -11.58 8.35 -0.97
CA GLY A 17 -12.04 8.25 0.42
C GLY A 17 -11.42 7.08 1.18
N VAL A 18 -11.33 5.90 0.57
CA VAL A 18 -10.68 4.72 1.18
C VAL A 18 -9.20 4.96 1.39
N ILE A 19 -8.50 5.51 0.41
CA ILE A 19 -7.06 5.84 0.53
C ILE A 19 -6.85 6.87 1.64
N LYS A 20 -7.69 7.91 1.70
CA LYS A 20 -7.63 8.89 2.79
C LYS A 20 -7.85 8.24 4.14
N GLY A 21 -8.84 7.38 4.29
CA GLY A 21 -9.11 6.65 5.54
C GLY A 21 -7.92 5.79 5.98
N TYR A 22 -7.23 5.15 5.04
CA TYR A 22 -6.00 4.43 5.32
C TYR A 22 -4.88 5.36 5.85
N LEU A 23 -4.67 6.51 5.21
CA LEU A 23 -3.67 7.50 5.63
C LEU A 23 -4.00 8.11 7.00
N ASP A 24 -5.28 8.39 7.25
CA ASP A 24 -5.77 8.85 8.56
C ASP A 24 -5.51 7.79 9.65
N GLY A 25 -5.69 6.50 9.31
CA GLY A 25 -5.35 5.37 10.18
C GLY A 25 -3.86 5.33 10.54
N LEU A 26 -2.97 5.54 9.57
CA LEU A 26 -1.53 5.62 9.83
C LEU A 26 -1.17 6.81 10.73
N ALA A 27 -1.79 7.96 10.51
CA ALA A 27 -1.63 9.13 11.37
C ALA A 27 -2.13 8.85 12.80
N TYR A 28 -3.25 8.14 12.96
CA TYR A 28 -3.79 7.74 14.26
C TYR A 28 -2.84 6.80 15.01
N ILE A 29 -2.25 5.81 14.33
CA ILE A 29 -1.24 4.90 14.91
C ILE A 29 -0.08 5.72 15.49
N LYS A 30 0.40 6.72 14.76
CA LYS A 30 1.49 7.59 15.21
C LYS A 30 1.10 8.46 16.41
N ALA A 31 -0.12 9.00 16.40
CA ALA A 31 -0.60 9.93 17.44
C ALA A 31 -1.04 9.22 18.71
N LYS A 32 -1.62 8.01 18.60
CA LYS A 32 -2.22 7.23 19.71
C LYS A 32 -1.84 5.75 19.62
N PRO A 33 -0.56 5.40 19.74
CA PRO A 33 -0.07 4.04 19.50
C PRO A 33 -0.72 2.99 20.41
N ASP A 34 -0.98 3.31 21.68
CA ASP A 34 -1.58 2.37 22.62
C ASP A 34 -3.03 2.05 22.29
N ASP A 35 -3.80 3.04 21.90
CA ASP A 35 -5.20 2.84 21.52
C ASP A 35 -5.30 2.16 20.15
N ALA A 36 -4.46 2.54 19.21
CA ALA A 36 -4.38 1.88 17.91
C ALA A 36 -4.03 0.39 18.07
N ALA A 37 -3.05 0.05 18.93
CA ALA A 37 -2.68 -1.33 19.19
C ALA A 37 -3.83 -2.15 19.78
N LYS A 38 -4.65 -1.58 20.66
CA LYS A 38 -5.85 -2.25 21.20
C LYS A 38 -6.89 -2.52 20.10
N ILE A 39 -7.14 -1.52 19.23
CA ILE A 39 -8.11 -1.64 18.12
C ILE A 39 -7.65 -2.72 17.14
N ILE A 40 -6.40 -2.67 16.71
CA ILE A 40 -5.81 -3.63 15.78
C ILE A 40 -5.77 -5.03 16.41
N GLY A 41 -5.31 -5.14 17.65
CA GLY A 41 -5.24 -6.42 18.37
C GLY A 41 -6.62 -7.08 18.49
N LYS A 42 -7.66 -6.30 18.80
CA LYS A 42 -9.04 -6.80 18.83
C LYS A 42 -9.49 -7.32 17.44
N ALA A 43 -9.16 -6.61 16.38
CA ALA A 43 -9.52 -7.03 15.02
C ALA A 43 -8.76 -8.28 14.55
N MET A 44 -7.51 -8.44 14.98
CA MET A 44 -6.64 -9.56 14.61
C MET A 44 -6.74 -10.76 15.57
N GLY A 45 -7.40 -10.63 16.71
CA GLY A 45 -7.46 -11.68 17.73
C GLY A 45 -6.15 -11.87 18.50
N VAL A 46 -5.32 -10.82 18.61
CA VAL A 46 -4.04 -10.82 19.33
C VAL A 46 -4.01 -9.71 20.40
N SER A 47 -3.03 -9.75 21.31
CA SER A 47 -2.88 -8.71 22.33
C SER A 47 -2.32 -7.41 21.73
N ALA A 48 -2.60 -6.27 22.37
CA ALA A 48 -2.02 -4.99 22.01
C ALA A 48 -0.48 -4.98 22.11
N LYS A 49 0.09 -5.80 23.00
CA LYS A 49 1.54 -5.98 23.13
C LYS A 49 2.12 -6.63 21.88
N GLU A 50 1.54 -7.75 21.41
CA GLU A 50 1.97 -8.44 20.18
C GLU A 50 1.88 -7.54 18.97
N VAL A 51 0.81 -6.72 18.84
CA VAL A 51 0.71 -5.73 17.76
C VAL A 51 1.89 -4.76 17.78
N LYS A 52 2.25 -4.22 18.95
CA LYS A 52 3.37 -3.27 19.07
C LYS A 52 4.72 -3.91 18.77
N GLU A 53 4.94 -5.15 19.18
CA GLU A 53 6.16 -5.90 18.87
C GLU A 53 6.34 -6.10 17.36
N GLN A 54 5.25 -6.34 16.63
CA GLN A 54 5.28 -6.49 15.17
C GLN A 54 5.50 -5.17 14.43
N TRP A 55 5.17 -4.02 15.01
CA TRP A 55 5.32 -2.72 14.33
C TRP A 55 6.76 -2.39 13.94
N SER A 56 7.74 -2.86 14.69
CA SER A 56 9.16 -2.65 14.36
C SER A 56 9.57 -3.30 13.02
N GLY A 57 8.83 -4.32 12.58
CA GLY A 57 9.05 -5.01 11.31
C GLY A 57 8.24 -4.46 10.14
N VAL A 58 7.41 -3.42 10.35
CA VAL A 58 6.54 -2.85 9.31
C VAL A 58 6.93 -1.41 9.01
N TYR A 59 7.23 -1.14 7.73
CA TYR A 59 7.43 0.21 7.24
C TYR A 59 6.25 0.63 6.36
N ASN A 60 5.53 1.65 6.78
CA ASN A 60 4.49 2.29 5.99
C ASN A 60 5.05 3.57 5.37
N ILE A 61 5.11 3.63 4.05
CA ILE A 61 5.64 4.79 3.31
C ILE A 61 4.79 6.02 3.64
N PRO A 62 5.37 7.12 4.14
CA PRO A 62 4.64 8.36 4.37
C PRO A 62 4.07 8.93 3.07
N LEU A 63 2.92 9.61 3.12
CA LEU A 63 2.26 10.16 1.93
C LEU A 63 3.21 10.99 1.05
N ALA A 64 4.04 11.83 1.66
CA ALA A 64 5.00 12.66 0.93
C ALA A 64 6.06 11.87 0.14
N GLU A 65 6.31 10.62 0.50
CA GLU A 65 7.30 9.74 -0.15
C GLU A 65 6.65 8.78 -1.16
N ILE A 66 5.34 8.54 -1.08
CA ILE A 66 4.63 7.61 -1.97
C ILE A 66 4.89 7.90 -3.45
N PRO A 67 4.90 9.17 -3.95
CA PRO A 67 5.18 9.44 -5.36
C PRO A 67 6.54 8.92 -5.83
N LYS A 68 7.54 8.83 -4.96
CA LYS A 68 8.85 8.27 -5.30
C LYS A 68 8.75 6.77 -5.62
N ALA A 69 7.91 6.03 -4.90
CA ALA A 69 7.67 4.62 -5.18
C ALA A 69 7.01 4.36 -6.54
N PHE A 70 6.26 5.34 -7.07
CA PHE A 70 5.68 5.33 -8.42
C PHE A 70 6.61 5.94 -9.49
N THR A 71 7.86 6.26 -9.17
CA THR A 71 8.84 6.71 -10.16
C THR A 71 9.58 5.49 -10.72
N LYS A 72 9.73 5.42 -12.04
CA LYS A 72 10.53 4.35 -12.67
C LYS A 72 11.99 4.55 -12.30
N ALA A 73 12.55 3.62 -11.57
CA ALA A 73 13.93 3.60 -11.11
C ALA A 73 14.40 2.15 -10.97
N PRO A 74 15.69 1.85 -11.06
CA PRO A 74 16.21 0.49 -10.96
C PRO A 74 16.17 -0.08 -9.54
N GLU A 75 16.03 0.78 -8.53
CA GLU A 75 15.99 0.38 -7.13
C GLU A 75 14.66 -0.31 -6.78
N THR A 76 14.71 -1.31 -5.92
CA THR A 76 13.52 -2.07 -5.46
C THR A 76 12.54 -1.26 -4.60
N THR A 77 12.89 -0.03 -4.24
CA THR A 77 11.97 0.96 -3.67
C THR A 77 10.96 1.48 -4.69
N SER A 78 11.26 1.37 -6.00
CA SER A 78 10.30 1.60 -7.08
C SER A 78 9.34 0.42 -7.20
N TYR A 79 8.04 0.68 -7.25
CA TYR A 79 7.03 -0.35 -7.49
C TYR A 79 7.19 -1.00 -8.87
N TYR A 80 7.70 -0.27 -9.87
CA TYR A 80 7.95 -0.81 -11.21
C TYR A 80 9.07 -1.85 -11.17
N ALA A 81 10.21 -1.55 -10.55
CA ALA A 81 11.33 -2.48 -10.44
C ALA A 81 10.96 -3.70 -9.58
N SER A 82 10.38 -3.50 -8.41
CA SER A 82 9.96 -4.61 -7.54
C SER A 82 8.84 -5.44 -8.16
N GLY A 83 7.88 -4.81 -8.84
CA GLY A 83 6.81 -5.50 -9.56
C GLY A 83 7.32 -6.39 -10.68
N GLU A 84 8.30 -5.93 -11.46
CA GLU A 84 8.96 -6.74 -12.49
C GLU A 84 9.66 -7.95 -11.88
N ILE A 85 10.48 -7.76 -10.84
CA ILE A 85 11.21 -8.85 -10.16
C ILE A 85 10.23 -9.89 -9.61
N ILE A 86 9.17 -9.44 -8.91
CA ILE A 86 8.15 -10.32 -8.33
C ILE A 86 7.43 -11.11 -9.43
N SER A 87 7.03 -10.45 -10.51
CA SER A 87 6.31 -11.08 -11.62
C SER A 87 7.16 -12.14 -12.32
N GLN A 88 8.44 -11.87 -12.54
CA GLN A 88 9.37 -12.84 -13.10
C GLN A 88 9.55 -14.06 -12.18
N LEU A 89 9.68 -13.82 -10.86
CA LEU A 89 9.77 -14.90 -9.87
C LEU A 89 8.50 -15.76 -9.85
N LEU A 90 7.32 -15.15 -9.86
CA LEU A 90 6.04 -15.86 -9.90
C LEU A 90 5.89 -16.70 -11.16
N LYS A 91 6.33 -16.18 -12.31
CA LYS A 91 6.37 -16.93 -13.58
C LYS A 91 7.33 -18.10 -13.49
N ALA A 92 8.54 -17.89 -13.01
CA ALA A 92 9.54 -18.96 -12.85
C ALA A 92 9.05 -20.08 -11.93
N LYS A 93 8.23 -19.76 -10.93
CA LYS A 93 7.58 -20.72 -10.02
C LYS A 93 6.29 -21.32 -10.58
N GLY A 94 5.88 -20.99 -11.79
CA GLY A 94 4.65 -21.49 -12.40
C GLY A 94 3.35 -20.98 -11.76
N GLN A 95 3.42 -19.93 -10.93
CA GLN A 95 2.25 -19.35 -10.28
C GLN A 95 1.45 -18.42 -11.21
N ILE A 96 2.11 -17.86 -12.22
CA ILE A 96 1.48 -17.12 -13.31
C ILE A 96 2.06 -17.61 -14.65
N THR A 97 1.25 -17.55 -15.70
CA THR A 97 1.65 -17.96 -17.05
C THR A 97 2.25 -16.80 -17.84
N THR A 98 1.79 -15.58 -17.59
CA THR A 98 2.19 -14.35 -18.30
C THR A 98 2.60 -13.28 -17.29
N VAL A 99 3.73 -12.62 -17.56
CA VAL A 99 4.14 -11.45 -16.78
C VAL A 99 3.23 -10.28 -17.16
N PRO A 100 2.52 -9.65 -16.21
CA PRO A 100 1.70 -8.49 -16.50
C PRO A 100 2.55 -7.27 -16.87
N ALA A 101 2.02 -6.37 -17.67
CA ALA A 101 2.65 -5.08 -17.92
C ALA A 101 2.65 -4.25 -16.62
N THR A 102 3.83 -3.99 -16.08
CA THR A 102 3.99 -3.32 -14.79
C THR A 102 3.36 -1.93 -14.79
N GLU A 103 3.44 -1.22 -15.93
CA GLU A 103 2.83 0.10 -16.11
C GLU A 103 1.29 0.08 -15.99
N ALA A 104 0.66 -1.01 -16.38
CA ALA A 104 -0.79 -1.17 -16.27
C ALA A 104 -1.25 -1.63 -14.87
N THR A 105 -0.29 -2.02 -14.01
CA THR A 105 -0.59 -2.56 -12.68
C THR A 105 -0.64 -1.48 -11.61
N PHE A 106 0.14 -0.41 -11.77
CA PHE A 106 0.29 0.64 -10.77
C PHE A 106 -0.32 1.97 -11.24
N ASP A 107 -1.24 2.50 -10.44
CA ASP A 107 -1.91 3.76 -10.70
C ASP A 107 -1.60 4.79 -9.59
N ALA A 108 -0.85 5.81 -9.93
CA ALA A 108 -0.41 6.85 -9.02
C ALA A 108 -1.39 8.03 -8.91
N GLN A 109 -2.47 8.08 -9.73
CA GLN A 109 -3.32 9.28 -9.86
C GLN A 109 -3.84 9.77 -8.51
N PHE A 110 -4.40 8.87 -7.69
CA PHE A 110 -5.04 9.24 -6.41
C PHE A 110 -4.04 9.82 -5.41
N VAL A 111 -2.88 9.17 -5.25
CA VAL A 111 -1.85 9.62 -4.29
C VAL A 111 -1.16 10.90 -4.75
N THR A 112 -0.98 11.07 -6.07
CA THR A 112 -0.40 12.29 -6.65
C THR A 112 -1.30 13.50 -6.40
N GLU A 113 -2.62 13.34 -6.51
CA GLU A 113 -3.57 14.41 -6.20
C GLU A 113 -3.61 14.75 -4.69
N MET A 114 -3.45 13.76 -3.82
CA MET A 114 -3.44 13.97 -2.37
C MET A 114 -2.19 14.70 -1.88
N VAL A 115 -1.04 14.48 -2.53
CA VAL A 115 0.22 15.18 -2.17
C VAL A 115 0.19 16.67 -2.57
N LYS A 116 -0.61 17.04 -3.57
CA LYS A 116 -0.74 18.44 -4.04
C LYS A 116 -1.62 19.31 -3.14
N LYS A 117 -2.38 18.74 -2.23
CA LYS A 117 -3.26 19.43 -1.28
C LYS A 117 -2.56 19.66 0.04
#